data_496ecf962ea1bea082a845ddc9f1ddc3
#
_entry.id   496ecf962ea1bea082a845ddc9f1ddc3
#
_cell.length_a   1.000
_cell.length_b   1.000
_cell.length_c   1.000
_cell.angle_alpha   90.00
_cell.angle_beta   90.00
_cell.angle_gamma   90.00
#
_symmetry.space_group_name_H-M   'P 1'
#
loop_
_entity.id
_entity.type
_entity.pdbx_description
1 polymer ?
#
loop_
_entity_poly.entity_id
_entity_poly.type
_entity_poly.pdbx_seq_one_letter_code
_entity_poly.pdbx_strand_id
1 'polypeptide(L)'
;GFEMLPLTENNTPVTVYGEAYGAKIQGFAHRYGDQLRFIAFEVKAGNRWLDVPDAERVVRWLNLEFVHYVRIPCAVEDFDRERDKPSVQAERNGMGVQDSEGIIIRPLTERFREDGTRCIWKHKRERCREMKTPRSLDPDKNKVLPLTTPAAPSPAWQSPPRHPRGW
;
A
#
# COMPACT_ATOMS: atom_id res chain seq x y z
N GLY A 1 -28.08 8.05 -9.40
CA GLY A 1 -27.96 6.64 -9.64
C GLY A 1 -26.52 6.26 -9.53
N PHE A 2 -26.19 5.39 -8.56
CA PHE A 2 -24.87 4.78 -8.47
C PHE A 2 -24.80 3.73 -9.59
N GLU A 3 -24.07 4.02 -10.63
CA GLU A 3 -23.67 2.99 -11.59
C GLU A 3 -22.70 2.06 -10.85
N MET A 4 -23.18 0.87 -10.51
CA MET A 4 -22.33 -0.17 -9.96
C MET A 4 -21.23 -0.45 -10.98
N LEU A 5 -19.97 -0.33 -10.53
CA LEU A 5 -18.85 -0.78 -11.35
C LEU A 5 -19.06 -2.26 -11.67
N PRO A 6 -18.85 -2.72 -12.92
CA PRO A 6 -19.07 -4.11 -13.32
C PRO A 6 -18.04 -5.09 -12.74
N LEU A 7 -17.57 -4.83 -11.51
CA LEU A 7 -16.60 -5.65 -10.80
C LEU A 7 -17.21 -6.91 -10.18
N THR A 8 -18.56 -6.99 -10.11
CA THR A 8 -19.27 -8.06 -9.39
C THR A 8 -19.82 -9.16 -10.27
N GLU A 9 -19.83 -9.02 -11.60
CA GLU A 9 -20.49 -9.99 -12.46
C GLU A 9 -19.82 -11.37 -12.55
N ASN A 10 -18.55 -11.53 -12.09
CA ASN A 10 -17.84 -12.79 -12.23
C ASN A 10 -17.02 -13.22 -10.99
N ASN A 11 -17.44 -12.85 -9.79
CA ASN A 11 -16.69 -13.18 -8.57
C ASN A 11 -15.18 -12.79 -8.65
N THR A 12 -14.89 -11.71 -9.38
CA THR A 12 -13.52 -11.24 -9.58
C THR A 12 -12.96 -10.70 -8.26
N PRO A 13 -11.84 -11.25 -7.74
CA PRO A 13 -11.25 -10.77 -6.49
C PRO A 13 -10.78 -9.32 -6.65
N VAL A 14 -11.15 -8.47 -5.68
CA VAL A 14 -10.71 -7.09 -5.59
C VAL A 14 -9.70 -6.97 -4.47
N THR A 15 -8.50 -6.48 -4.78
CA THR A 15 -7.45 -6.23 -3.81
C THR A 15 -7.21 -4.73 -3.69
N VAL A 16 -7.32 -4.21 -2.47
CA VAL A 16 -6.99 -2.82 -2.15
C VAL A 16 -5.58 -2.76 -1.59
N TYR A 17 -4.75 -1.89 -2.16
CA TYR A 17 -3.41 -1.62 -1.70
C TYR A 17 -3.38 -0.28 -0.98
N GLY A 18 -2.70 -0.26 0.15
CA GLY A 18 -2.62 0.93 0.99
C GLY A 18 -1.47 0.85 1.98
N GLU A 19 -1.36 1.86 2.80
CA GLU A 19 -0.35 1.96 3.84
C GLU A 19 -1.02 2.19 5.19
N ALA A 20 -0.58 1.43 6.20
CA ALA A 20 -0.87 1.74 7.59
C ALA A 20 0.14 2.78 8.08
N TYR A 21 -0.34 3.86 8.68
CA TYR A 21 0.50 4.97 9.08
C TYR A 21 0.00 5.60 10.40
N GLY A 22 0.79 6.53 10.94
CA GLY A 22 0.51 7.14 12.24
C GLY A 22 0.97 6.28 13.42
N ALA A 23 0.57 6.64 14.64
CA ALA A 23 1.04 6.02 15.88
C ALA A 23 2.57 5.88 15.92
N LYS A 24 3.10 4.72 16.28
CA LYS A 24 4.55 4.43 16.36
C LYS A 24 5.06 3.56 15.21
N ILE A 25 4.33 3.51 14.08
CA ILE A 25 4.65 2.56 13.00
C ILE A 25 5.91 2.96 12.22
N GLN A 26 6.16 4.26 12.03
CA GLN A 26 7.27 4.75 11.20
C GLN A 26 7.99 5.91 11.86
N GLY A 27 9.24 6.19 11.43
CA GLY A 27 10.07 7.28 11.97
C GLY A 27 9.46 8.68 11.85
N PHE A 28 8.54 8.89 10.91
CA PHE A 28 7.82 10.15 10.70
C PHE A 28 6.38 10.13 11.21
N ALA A 29 6.00 9.15 12.02
CA ALA A 29 4.65 9.00 12.55
C ALA A 29 4.12 10.27 13.24
N HIS A 30 5.00 11.02 13.92
CA HIS A 30 4.65 12.29 14.58
C HIS A 30 4.04 13.34 13.65
N ARG A 31 4.29 13.27 12.34
CA ARG A 31 3.71 14.17 11.33
C ARG A 31 2.26 13.89 11.02
N TYR A 32 1.81 12.67 11.28
CA TYR A 32 0.48 12.18 10.89
C TYR A 32 -0.43 11.91 12.08
N GLY A 33 0.07 12.07 13.32
CA GLY A 33 -0.68 11.90 14.56
C GLY A 33 -0.51 10.53 15.21
N ASP A 34 -1.07 10.40 16.41
CA ASP A 34 -0.87 9.24 17.29
C ASP A 34 -1.82 8.07 17.00
N GLN A 35 -2.79 8.28 16.12
CA GLN A 35 -3.76 7.25 15.77
C GLN A 35 -3.24 6.38 14.63
N LEU A 36 -3.42 5.07 14.75
CA LEU A 36 -3.23 4.14 13.65
C LEU A 36 -4.31 4.38 12.59
N ARG A 37 -3.89 4.64 11.37
CA ARG A 37 -4.76 4.89 10.22
C ARG A 37 -4.33 4.02 9.04
N PHE A 38 -5.24 3.85 8.10
CA PHE A 38 -4.97 3.21 6.81
C PHE A 38 -5.39 4.16 5.69
N ILE A 39 -4.55 4.28 4.67
CA ILE A 39 -4.86 5.04 3.47
C ILE A 39 -4.62 4.16 2.24
N ALA A 40 -5.64 4.04 1.41
CA ALA A 40 -5.53 3.29 0.16
C ALA A 40 -4.99 4.17 -0.96
N PHE A 41 -4.25 3.59 -1.88
CA PHE A 41 -3.69 4.30 -3.03
C PHE A 41 -3.84 3.55 -4.37
N GLU A 42 -4.18 2.26 -4.36
CA GLU A 42 -4.38 1.45 -5.55
C GLU A 42 -5.40 0.35 -5.32
N VAL A 43 -6.01 -0.09 -6.42
CA VAL A 43 -6.92 -1.22 -6.45
C VAL A 43 -6.59 -2.10 -7.64
N LYS A 44 -6.61 -3.42 -7.43
CA LYS A 44 -6.48 -4.43 -8.46
C LYS A 44 -7.75 -5.29 -8.50
N ALA A 45 -8.36 -5.42 -9.66
CA ALA A 45 -9.50 -6.30 -9.90
C ALA A 45 -9.05 -7.48 -10.77
N GLY A 46 -9.00 -8.66 -10.19
CA GLY A 46 -8.37 -9.82 -10.82
C GLY A 46 -6.91 -9.52 -11.18
N ASN A 47 -6.59 -9.54 -12.47
CA ASN A 47 -5.25 -9.23 -12.97
C ASN A 47 -5.08 -7.77 -13.46
N ARG A 48 -6.14 -6.96 -13.42
CA ARG A 48 -6.12 -5.59 -13.92
C ARG A 48 -5.96 -4.57 -12.78
N TRP A 49 -4.98 -3.69 -12.89
CA TRP A 49 -4.91 -2.49 -12.09
C TRP A 49 -5.97 -1.49 -12.54
N LEU A 50 -6.67 -0.88 -11.61
CA LEU A 50 -7.63 0.16 -11.93
C LEU A 50 -6.93 1.50 -12.15
N ASP A 51 -7.51 2.30 -13.02
CA ASP A 51 -7.14 3.71 -13.18
C ASP A 51 -7.41 4.46 -11.87
N VAL A 52 -6.69 5.56 -11.62
CA VAL A 52 -6.77 6.28 -10.35
C VAL A 52 -8.20 6.67 -9.95
N PRO A 53 -9.04 7.22 -10.86
CA PRO A 53 -10.41 7.58 -10.49
C PRO A 53 -11.28 6.36 -10.16
N ASP A 54 -11.06 5.23 -10.84
CA ASP A 54 -11.81 4.00 -10.59
C ASP A 54 -11.40 3.37 -9.27
N ALA A 55 -10.10 3.37 -8.97
CA ALA A 55 -9.58 2.92 -7.69
C ALA A 55 -10.15 3.75 -6.53
N GLU A 56 -10.18 5.09 -6.66
CA GLU A 56 -10.79 5.96 -5.67
C GLU A 56 -12.26 5.63 -5.44
N ARG A 57 -13.05 5.41 -6.50
CA ARG A 57 -14.48 5.06 -6.39
C ARG A 57 -14.68 3.76 -5.60
N VAL A 58 -13.88 2.72 -5.88
CA VAL A 58 -13.94 1.45 -5.16
C VAL A 58 -13.60 1.64 -3.68
N VAL A 59 -12.53 2.34 -3.39
CA VAL A 59 -12.07 2.59 -2.01
C VAL A 59 -13.11 3.37 -1.20
N ARG A 60 -13.70 4.41 -1.79
CA ARG A 60 -14.77 5.18 -1.16
C ARG A 60 -16.04 4.36 -0.96
N TRP A 61 -16.37 3.48 -1.90
CA TRP A 61 -17.50 2.56 -1.75
C TRP A 61 -17.30 1.59 -0.57
N LEU A 62 -16.04 1.18 -0.31
CA LEU A 62 -15.66 0.38 0.86
C LEU A 62 -15.58 1.20 2.16
N ASN A 63 -15.93 2.47 2.13
CA ASN A 63 -15.82 3.41 3.25
C ASN A 63 -14.37 3.54 3.79
N LEU A 64 -13.39 3.43 2.89
CA LEU A 64 -11.97 3.63 3.18
C LEU A 64 -11.50 4.99 2.65
N GLU A 65 -10.42 5.49 3.23
CA GLU A 65 -9.77 6.73 2.77
C GLU A 65 -8.86 6.45 1.58
N PHE A 66 -8.96 7.29 0.54
CA PHE A 66 -8.08 7.25 -0.62
C PHE A 66 -7.08 8.40 -0.57
N VAL A 67 -5.83 8.13 -0.98
CA VAL A 67 -4.76 9.12 -1.03
C VAL A 67 -5.17 10.33 -1.88
N HIS A 68 -4.79 11.52 -1.42
CA HIS A 68 -4.98 12.73 -2.20
C HIS A 68 -4.15 12.68 -3.49
N TYR A 69 -4.75 13.06 -4.61
CA TYR A 69 -4.04 13.21 -5.88
C TYR A 69 -4.49 14.45 -6.64
N VAL A 70 -3.61 14.95 -7.46
CA VAL A 70 -3.86 16.06 -8.38
C VAL A 70 -3.40 15.70 -9.78
N ARG A 71 -4.01 16.32 -10.77
CA ARG A 71 -3.57 16.23 -12.17
C ARG A 71 -2.71 17.43 -12.48
N ILE A 72 -1.51 17.19 -12.95
CA ILE A 72 -0.55 18.23 -13.33
C ILE A 72 0.03 17.94 -14.70
N PRO A 73 0.56 18.93 -15.41
CA PRO A 73 1.33 18.71 -16.62
C PRO A 73 2.53 17.77 -16.37
N CYS A 74 2.94 17.06 -17.42
CA CYS A 74 4.09 16.16 -17.34
C CYS A 74 5.38 16.95 -17.59
N ALA A 75 5.75 17.82 -16.64
CA ALA A 75 6.97 18.60 -16.66
C ALA A 75 7.71 18.51 -15.33
N VAL A 76 9.03 18.56 -15.36
CA VAL A 76 9.87 18.38 -14.16
C VAL A 76 9.60 19.49 -13.14
N GLU A 77 9.41 20.71 -13.61
CA GLU A 77 9.15 21.90 -12.80
C GLU A 77 7.79 21.76 -12.05
N ASP A 78 6.79 21.13 -12.68
CA ASP A 78 5.50 20.87 -12.04
C ASP A 78 5.61 19.75 -11.01
N PHE A 79 6.43 18.74 -11.26
CA PHE A 79 6.73 17.68 -10.30
C PHE A 79 7.46 18.22 -9.08
N ASP A 80 8.47 19.07 -9.27
CA ASP A 80 9.20 19.71 -8.18
C ASP A 80 8.28 20.59 -7.34
N ARG A 81 7.45 21.40 -7.99
CA ARG A 81 6.49 22.27 -7.31
C ARG A 81 5.50 21.46 -6.47
N GLU A 82 4.99 20.35 -7.00
CA GLU A 82 4.05 19.50 -6.27
C GLU A 82 4.72 18.75 -5.12
N ARG A 83 5.95 18.25 -5.31
CA ARG A 83 6.75 17.60 -4.27
C ARG A 83 6.97 18.51 -3.06
N ASP A 84 7.17 19.79 -3.32
CA ASP A 84 7.56 20.77 -2.28
C ASP A 84 6.35 21.38 -1.54
N LYS A 85 5.14 20.97 -1.89
CA LYS A 85 3.93 21.35 -1.14
C LYS A 85 3.86 20.65 0.22
N PRO A 86 3.15 21.25 1.18
CA PRO A 86 2.82 20.58 2.44
C PRO A 86 2.03 19.30 2.23
N SER A 87 2.06 18.43 3.24
CA SER A 87 1.30 17.18 3.25
C SER A 87 -0.18 17.44 3.47
N VAL A 88 -0.98 17.19 2.44
CA VAL A 88 -2.45 17.24 2.54
C VAL A 88 -2.97 16.23 3.56
N GLN A 89 -2.31 15.07 3.70
CA GLN A 89 -2.71 14.05 4.65
C GLN A 89 -2.47 14.46 6.11
N ALA A 90 -1.38 15.14 6.40
CA ALA A 90 -1.12 15.69 7.73
C ALA A 90 -2.16 16.75 8.11
N GLU A 91 -2.52 17.61 7.17
CA GLU A 91 -3.56 18.62 7.37
C GLU A 91 -4.93 17.98 7.64
N ARG A 92 -5.33 16.98 6.86
CA ARG A 92 -6.57 16.20 7.08
C ARG A 92 -6.63 15.54 8.45
N ASN A 93 -5.48 15.15 8.97
CA ASN A 93 -5.37 14.54 10.30
C ASN A 93 -5.34 15.56 11.44
N GLY A 94 -5.43 16.86 11.15
CA GLY A 94 -5.37 17.92 12.15
C GLY A 94 -3.98 18.23 12.67
N MET A 95 -2.93 17.79 11.99
CA MET A 95 -1.53 18.00 12.40
C MET A 95 -0.95 19.33 11.92
N GLY A 96 -1.78 20.19 11.31
CA GLY A 96 -1.33 21.45 10.73
C GLY A 96 -0.43 21.26 9.52
N VAL A 97 0.36 22.31 9.22
CA VAL A 97 1.26 22.32 8.07
C VAL A 97 2.50 21.48 8.37
N GLN A 98 2.61 20.35 7.70
CA GLN A 98 3.75 19.44 7.77
C GLN A 98 4.35 19.26 6.37
N ASP A 99 5.65 19.01 6.30
CA ASP A 99 6.28 18.69 5.02
C ASP A 99 5.86 17.31 4.51
N SER A 100 5.56 17.23 3.22
CA SER A 100 5.43 15.92 2.55
C SER A 100 6.80 15.25 2.42
N GLU A 101 6.82 13.92 2.38
CA GLU A 101 8.04 13.16 2.10
C GLU A 101 8.42 13.21 0.61
N GLY A 102 7.46 13.48 -0.23
CA GLY A 102 7.56 13.49 -1.68
C GLY A 102 6.23 13.12 -2.33
N ILE A 103 6.30 12.81 -3.61
CA ILE A 103 5.14 12.44 -4.42
C ILE A 103 5.37 11.13 -5.17
N ILE A 104 4.27 10.48 -5.52
CA ILE A 104 4.22 9.39 -6.49
C ILE A 104 3.66 9.96 -7.78
N ILE A 105 4.41 9.81 -8.86
CA ILE A 105 4.04 10.26 -10.20
C ILE A 105 3.61 9.04 -11.00
N ARG A 106 2.43 9.08 -11.59
CA ARG A 106 1.91 8.02 -12.46
C ARG A 106 0.94 8.57 -13.49
N PRO A 107 0.77 7.92 -14.63
CA PRO A 107 -0.30 8.25 -15.58
C PRO A 107 -1.67 8.07 -14.94
N LEU A 108 -2.65 8.87 -15.36
CA LEU A 108 -4.04 8.74 -14.92
C LEU A 108 -4.63 7.38 -15.30
N THR A 109 -4.39 6.96 -16.54
CA THR A 109 -4.71 5.62 -17.05
C THR A 109 -3.47 4.74 -16.91
N GLU A 110 -3.65 3.53 -16.40
CA GLU A 110 -2.57 2.62 -16.14
C GLU A 110 -1.77 2.30 -17.41
N ARG A 111 -0.45 2.44 -17.32
CA ARG A 111 0.49 2.18 -18.42
C ARG A 111 1.65 1.31 -17.97
N PHE A 112 2.14 0.52 -18.92
CA PHE A 112 3.26 -0.37 -18.72
C PHE A 112 4.38 0.00 -19.71
N ARG A 113 5.60 -0.23 -19.32
CA ARG A 113 6.78 -0.18 -20.19
C ARG A 113 6.85 -1.44 -21.03
N GLU A 114 7.78 -1.47 -21.98
CA GLU A 114 8.04 -2.64 -22.83
C GLU A 114 8.45 -3.88 -22.04
N ASP A 115 9.13 -3.71 -20.92
CA ASP A 115 9.53 -4.78 -19.99
C ASP A 115 8.39 -5.27 -19.06
N GLY A 116 7.17 -4.77 -19.23
CA GLY A 116 6.01 -5.10 -18.42
C GLY A 116 5.96 -4.40 -17.06
N THR A 117 6.93 -3.53 -16.74
CA THR A 117 6.88 -2.75 -15.50
C THR A 117 5.90 -1.58 -15.62
N ARG A 118 5.27 -1.23 -14.50
CA ARG A 118 4.32 -0.11 -14.44
C ARG A 118 5.03 1.24 -14.52
N CYS A 119 4.39 2.20 -15.16
CA CYS A 119 4.89 3.57 -15.24
C CYS A 119 4.59 4.33 -13.94
N ILE A 120 5.35 4.07 -12.89
CA ILE A 120 5.24 4.72 -11.58
C ILE A 120 6.62 5.19 -11.12
N TRP A 121 6.70 6.42 -10.62
CA TRP A 121 7.95 7.01 -10.12
C TRP A 121 7.74 7.61 -8.74
N LYS A 122 8.74 7.45 -7.87
CA LYS A 122 8.83 8.15 -6.59
C LYS A 122 9.73 9.37 -6.74
N HIS A 123 9.22 10.53 -6.37
CA HIS A 123 9.97 11.77 -6.33
C HIS A 123 10.01 12.31 -4.90
N LYS A 124 11.05 11.92 -4.17
CA LYS A 124 11.22 12.26 -2.75
C LYS A 124 11.97 13.58 -2.59
N ARG A 125 11.67 14.34 -1.52
CA ARG A 125 12.51 15.43 -1.07
C ARG A 125 13.88 14.90 -0.68
N GLU A 126 14.95 15.71 -0.88
CA GLU A 126 16.33 15.25 -0.61
C GLU A 126 16.54 14.80 0.83
N ARG A 127 16.00 15.55 1.81
CA ARG A 127 16.07 15.19 3.22
C ARG A 127 15.29 13.94 3.63
N CYS A 128 14.42 13.46 2.75
CA CYS A 128 13.63 12.23 2.93
C CYS A 128 14.17 11.07 2.07
N ARG A 129 15.29 11.25 1.38
CA ARG A 129 15.95 10.16 0.68
C ARG A 129 16.48 9.17 1.71
N GLU A 130 16.10 7.91 1.56
CA GLU A 130 16.70 6.85 2.35
C GLU A 130 18.19 6.79 2.01
N MET A 131 19.04 7.04 3.01
CA MET A 131 20.45 6.73 2.86
C MET A 131 20.53 5.22 2.69
N LYS A 132 20.93 4.76 1.51
CA LYS A 132 21.28 3.36 1.32
C LYS A 132 22.44 3.08 2.25
N THR A 133 22.17 2.43 3.37
CA THR A 133 23.24 1.90 4.21
C THR A 133 24.09 1.03 3.30
N PRO A 134 25.41 1.29 3.17
CA PRO A 134 26.27 0.42 2.40
C PRO A 134 26.05 -1.01 2.91
N ARG A 135 25.77 -1.97 1.99
CA ARG A 135 25.71 -3.37 2.39
C ARG A 135 27.02 -3.70 3.10
N SER A 136 26.93 -4.12 4.35
CA SER A 136 28.08 -4.62 5.08
C SER A 136 28.75 -5.68 4.21
N LEU A 137 30.03 -5.49 3.91
CA LEU A 137 30.86 -6.49 3.22
C LEU A 137 31.28 -7.61 4.17
N ASP A 138 30.74 -7.64 5.39
CA ASP A 138 30.96 -8.69 6.37
C ASP A 138 30.25 -9.97 5.88
N PRO A 139 31.01 -11.01 5.46
CA PRO A 139 30.44 -12.25 4.92
C PRO A 139 29.60 -13.00 5.97
N ASP A 140 29.82 -12.79 7.26
CA ASP A 140 29.08 -13.48 8.33
C ASP A 140 27.69 -12.86 8.57
N LYS A 141 27.47 -11.60 8.21
CA LYS A 141 26.16 -10.95 8.30
C LYS A 141 25.23 -11.29 7.14
N ASN A 142 25.75 -11.88 6.07
CA ASN A 142 24.99 -12.31 4.89
C ASN A 142 24.66 -13.82 4.89
N LYS A 143 24.94 -14.53 5.96
CA LYS A 143 24.48 -15.92 6.10
C LYS A 143 22.96 -15.92 6.18
N VAL A 144 22.30 -16.29 5.08
CA VAL A 144 20.92 -16.72 5.10
C VAL A 144 20.84 -17.93 6.02
N LEU A 145 20.18 -17.78 7.14
CA LEU A 145 19.87 -18.93 8.00
C LEU A 145 19.15 -19.96 7.13
N PRO A 146 19.59 -21.24 7.13
CA PRO A 146 18.87 -22.26 6.39
C PRO A 146 17.42 -22.28 6.89
N LEU A 147 16.47 -22.25 5.96
CA LEU A 147 15.07 -22.46 6.26
C LEU A 147 14.95 -23.76 7.06
N THR A 148 14.67 -23.64 8.36
CA THR A 148 14.32 -24.78 9.17
C THR A 148 13.11 -25.43 8.51
N THR A 149 13.29 -26.65 8.04
CA THR A 149 12.20 -27.49 7.54
C THR A 149 11.10 -27.48 8.58
N PRO A 150 9.84 -27.15 8.24
CA PRO A 150 8.76 -27.22 9.21
C PRO A 150 8.72 -28.62 9.79
N ALA A 151 8.66 -28.71 11.12
CA ALA A 151 8.53 -29.95 11.84
C ALA A 151 7.33 -30.74 11.26
N ALA A 152 7.53 -32.04 11.10
CA ALA A 152 6.48 -32.94 10.63
C ALA A 152 5.18 -32.73 11.43
N PRO A 153 4.00 -32.78 10.80
CA PRO A 153 2.74 -32.62 11.50
C PRO A 153 2.62 -33.69 12.59
N SER A 154 2.26 -33.25 13.78
CA SER A 154 1.95 -34.13 14.91
C SER A 154 0.92 -35.17 14.51
N PRO A 155 0.99 -36.42 15.02
CA PRO A 155 0.08 -37.49 14.65
C PRO A 155 -1.36 -37.11 14.93
N ALA A 156 -2.21 -37.50 14.02
CA ALA A 156 -3.64 -37.19 13.94
C ALA A 156 -4.35 -37.35 15.30
N TRP A 157 -5.17 -36.36 15.60
CA TRP A 157 -6.22 -36.42 16.60
C TRP A 157 -7.03 -37.71 16.41
N GLN A 158 -6.92 -38.66 17.34
CA GLN A 158 -7.83 -39.79 17.43
C GLN A 158 -9.16 -39.29 17.98
N SER A 159 -10.20 -39.44 17.22
CA SER A 159 -11.56 -39.12 17.63
C SER A 159 -11.94 -39.94 18.90
N PRO A 160 -12.59 -39.32 19.89
CA PRO A 160 -13.05 -40.05 21.06
C PRO A 160 -14.08 -41.14 20.66
N PRO A 161 -14.14 -42.29 21.35
CA PRO A 161 -15.05 -43.39 21.07
C PRO A 161 -16.51 -42.91 21.18
N ARG A 162 -17.33 -43.27 20.21
CA ARG A 162 -18.78 -43.04 20.23
C ARG A 162 -19.39 -43.84 21.35
N HIS A 163 -20.03 -43.17 22.29
CA HIS A 163 -20.89 -43.85 23.26
C HIS A 163 -22.05 -44.54 22.54
N PRO A 164 -22.34 -45.80 22.89
CA PRO A 164 -23.51 -46.50 22.38
C PRO A 164 -24.78 -45.86 22.99
N ARG A 165 -25.71 -45.49 22.12
CA ARG A 165 -27.06 -45.09 22.58
C ARG A 165 -27.73 -46.36 23.06
N GLY A 166 -27.91 -46.44 24.38
CA GLY A 166 -28.82 -47.40 25.00
C GLY A 166 -30.15 -46.71 25.25
N TRP A 167 -31.20 -47.30 24.71
CA TRP A 167 -32.64 -47.28 25.08
C TRP A 167 -33.27 -45.96 25.54
#